data_5b4e3f1091b4ff889b88e4feb12fcd0b
#
_entry.id   5b4e3f1091b4ff889b88e4feb12fcd0b
#
_cell.length_a   1.000
_cell.length_b   1.000
_cell.length_c   1.000
_cell.angle_alpha   90.00
_cell.angle_beta   90.00
_cell.angle_gamma   90.00
#
_symmetry.space_group_name_H-M   'P 1'
#
loop_
_entity.id
_entity.type
_entity.pdbx_description
1 polymer ?
#
loop_
_entity_poly.entity_id
_entity_poly.type
_entity_poly.pdbx_seq_one_letter_code
_entity_poly.pdbx_strand_id
1 'polypeptide(L)'
;VIHILTDIICDRIYQNKLYPKLLEEGYDYNTAYSHYEKGIEKFENSNINEDWWKYAKEKFLNGNIEPICGMDKQMILDEVRYTVNKYENRVYEECGFIGDDFAKEVVEEIVGLSVIKI
;
A
#
# COMPACT_ATOMS: atom_id res chain seq x y z
N VAL A 1 -9.76 -0.54 -11.94
CA VAL A 1 -8.84 -1.02 -13.01
C VAL A 1 -7.40 -0.59 -12.72
N ILE A 2 -7.13 0.70 -12.48
CA ILE A 2 -5.78 1.18 -12.18
C ILE A 2 -5.21 0.52 -10.92
N HIS A 3 -6.03 0.34 -9.89
CA HIS A 3 -5.62 -0.34 -8.66
C HIS A 3 -5.16 -1.78 -8.93
N ILE A 4 -5.92 -2.53 -9.71
CA ILE A 4 -5.58 -3.91 -10.09
C ILE A 4 -4.31 -3.95 -10.92
N LEU A 5 -4.17 -3.05 -11.88
CA LEU A 5 -2.96 -2.95 -12.71
C LEU A 5 -1.74 -2.61 -11.86
N THR A 6 -1.88 -1.71 -10.91
CA THR A 6 -0.80 -1.33 -10.00
C THR A 6 -0.32 -2.53 -9.19
N ASP A 7 -1.25 -3.31 -8.63
CA ASP A 7 -0.91 -4.51 -7.86
C ASP A 7 -0.18 -5.55 -8.71
N ILE A 8 -0.64 -5.78 -9.94
CA ILE A 8 -0.01 -6.73 -10.87
C ILE A 8 1.40 -6.27 -11.24
N ILE A 9 1.58 -4.99 -11.53
CA ILE A 9 2.87 -4.43 -11.92
C ILE A 9 3.85 -4.46 -10.74
N CYS A 10 3.42 -4.07 -9.56
CA CYS A 10 4.25 -4.13 -8.35
C CYS A 10 4.71 -5.56 -8.06
N ASP A 11 3.81 -6.53 -8.17
CA ASP A 11 4.14 -7.94 -7.98
C ASP A 11 5.16 -8.43 -9.01
N ARG A 12 4.99 -8.04 -10.27
CA ARG A 12 5.92 -8.39 -11.35
C ARG A 12 7.31 -7.82 -11.11
N ILE A 13 7.39 -6.55 -10.74
CA ILE A 13 8.68 -5.90 -10.42
C ILE A 13 9.34 -6.58 -9.24
N TYR A 14 8.56 -6.90 -8.21
CA TYR A 14 9.06 -7.63 -7.06
C TYR A 14 9.66 -8.98 -7.46
N GLN A 15 8.89 -9.82 -8.16
CA GLN A 15 9.32 -11.17 -8.53
C GLN A 15 10.55 -11.15 -9.46
N ASN A 16 10.60 -10.24 -10.40
CA ASN A 16 11.62 -10.24 -11.43
C ASN A 16 12.88 -9.46 -11.06
N LYS A 17 12.78 -8.44 -10.21
CA LYS A 17 13.90 -7.52 -9.92
C LYS A 17 14.28 -7.47 -8.45
N LEU A 18 13.32 -7.37 -7.55
CA LEU A 18 13.60 -7.13 -6.14
C LEU A 18 13.89 -8.41 -5.37
N TYR A 19 13.13 -9.45 -5.60
CA TYR A 19 13.33 -10.73 -4.92
C TYR A 19 14.73 -11.31 -5.13
N PRO A 20 15.29 -11.37 -6.36
CA PRO A 20 16.66 -11.80 -6.54
C PRO A 20 17.68 -10.99 -5.75
N LYS A 21 17.50 -9.67 -5.67
CA LYS A 21 18.38 -8.78 -4.90
C LYS A 21 18.28 -9.02 -3.40
N LEU A 22 17.07 -9.24 -2.91
CA LEU A 22 16.85 -9.54 -1.50
C LEU A 22 17.42 -10.89 -1.10
N LEU A 23 17.36 -11.89 -1.99
CA LEU A 23 18.03 -13.17 -1.78
C LEU A 23 19.54 -12.99 -1.63
N GLU A 24 20.16 -12.14 -2.45
CA GLU A 24 21.59 -11.83 -2.35
C GLU A 24 21.93 -11.16 -1.02
N GLU A 25 21.01 -10.41 -0.43
CA GLU A 25 21.20 -9.79 0.88
C GLU A 25 20.95 -10.73 2.06
N GLY A 26 20.57 -11.99 1.80
CA GLY A 26 20.40 -12.98 2.83
C GLY A 26 18.96 -13.24 3.29
N TYR A 27 17.97 -12.60 2.67
CA TYR A 27 16.58 -12.90 2.96
C TYR A 27 16.16 -14.21 2.32
N ASP A 28 15.28 -14.97 2.97
CA ASP A 28 14.61 -16.11 2.37
C ASP A 28 13.27 -15.70 1.72
N TYR A 29 12.55 -16.67 1.16
CA TYR A 29 11.30 -16.40 0.46
C TYR A 29 10.29 -15.61 1.32
N ASN A 30 10.08 -16.03 2.57
CA ASN A 30 9.09 -15.42 3.44
C ASN A 30 9.54 -14.06 3.98
N THR A 31 10.79 -13.95 4.41
CA THR A 31 11.34 -12.73 4.97
C THR A 31 11.54 -11.65 3.91
N ALA A 32 11.88 -12.03 2.67
CA ALA A 32 12.02 -11.10 1.56
C ALA A 32 10.70 -10.37 1.27
N TYR A 33 9.62 -11.12 1.14
CA TYR A 33 8.31 -10.54 0.85
C TYR A 33 7.82 -9.65 2.00
N SER A 34 8.00 -10.09 3.24
CA SER A 34 7.64 -9.29 4.41
C SER A 34 8.42 -7.97 4.46
N HIS A 35 9.72 -8.01 4.16
CA HIS A 35 10.55 -6.81 4.10
C HIS A 35 10.10 -5.85 3.01
N TYR A 36 9.76 -6.38 1.82
CA TYR A 36 9.21 -5.61 0.73
C TYR A 36 7.89 -4.93 1.10
N GLU A 37 6.95 -5.67 1.70
CA GLU A 37 5.66 -5.09 2.12
C GLU A 37 5.84 -3.98 3.14
N LYS A 38 6.69 -4.17 4.14
CA LYS A 38 6.98 -3.14 5.15
C LYS A 38 7.66 -1.92 4.53
N GLY A 39 8.49 -2.12 3.52
CA GLY A 39 9.09 -1.04 2.75
C GLY A 39 8.07 -0.23 1.96
N ILE A 40 7.12 -0.89 1.32
CA ILE A 40 6.00 -0.24 0.63
C ILE A 40 5.17 0.59 1.61
N GLU A 41 4.81 0.02 2.76
CA GLU A 41 4.04 0.72 3.78
C GLU A 41 4.78 1.96 4.30
N LYS A 42 6.07 1.86 4.52
CA LYS A 42 6.89 3.01 4.94
C LYS A 42 6.93 4.10 3.88
N PHE A 43 7.11 3.73 2.62
CA PHE A 43 7.12 4.67 1.51
C PHE A 43 5.78 5.39 1.39
N GLU A 44 4.67 4.65 1.43
CA GLU A 44 3.32 5.22 1.39
C GLU A 44 3.10 6.19 2.55
N ASN A 45 3.47 5.80 3.76
CA ASN A 45 3.30 6.63 4.95
C ASN A 45 4.12 7.91 4.88
N SER A 46 5.33 7.85 4.32
CA SER A 46 6.20 9.02 4.16
C SER A 46 5.64 10.05 3.19
N ASN A 47 4.75 9.65 2.29
CA ASN A 47 4.14 10.51 1.28
C ASN A 47 2.71 10.93 1.64
N ILE A 48 2.19 10.52 2.79
CA ILE A 48 0.89 10.96 3.27
C ILE A 48 1.02 12.35 3.86
N ASN A 49 0.11 13.26 3.43
CA ASN A 49 -0.01 14.57 4.04
C ASN A 49 -0.64 14.42 5.43
N GLU A 50 0.08 14.83 6.49
CA GLU A 50 -0.37 14.67 7.88
C GLU A 50 -1.66 15.43 8.16
N ASP A 51 -1.82 16.64 7.62
CA ASP A 51 -3.03 17.44 7.80
C ASP A 51 -4.23 16.77 7.14
N TRP A 52 -4.02 16.23 5.95
CA TRP A 52 -5.06 15.48 5.25
C TRP A 52 -5.45 14.21 6.01
N TRP A 53 -4.47 13.48 6.53
CA TRP A 53 -4.73 12.27 7.33
C TRP A 53 -5.53 12.60 8.58
N LYS A 54 -5.17 13.66 9.28
CA LYS A 54 -5.90 14.12 10.46
C LYS A 54 -7.35 14.45 10.14
N TYR A 55 -7.57 15.15 9.04
CA TYR A 55 -8.91 15.48 8.55
C TYR A 55 -9.71 14.21 8.23
N ALA A 56 -9.12 13.30 7.46
CA ALA A 56 -9.77 12.05 7.04
C ALA A 56 -10.11 11.18 8.25
N LYS A 57 -9.19 11.05 9.19
CA LYS A 57 -9.38 10.29 10.42
C LYS A 57 -10.56 10.83 11.24
N GLU A 58 -10.66 12.14 11.41
CA GLU A 58 -11.79 12.75 12.11
C GLU A 58 -13.12 12.42 11.41
N LYS A 59 -13.15 12.48 10.10
CA LYS A 59 -14.35 12.17 9.32
C LYS A 59 -14.74 10.71 9.44
N PHE A 60 -13.77 9.79 9.40
CA PHE A 60 -14.03 8.36 9.55
C PHE A 60 -14.53 8.00 10.96
N LEU A 61 -13.96 8.59 11.99
CA LEU A 61 -14.31 8.27 13.37
C LEU A 61 -15.59 8.96 13.87
N ASN A 62 -15.87 10.16 13.39
CA ASN A 62 -16.98 11.00 13.85
C ASN A 62 -18.07 11.23 12.80
N GLY A 63 -17.91 10.64 11.61
CA GLY A 63 -18.87 10.77 10.54
C GLY A 63 -20.18 10.04 10.82
N ASN A 64 -21.24 10.48 10.17
CA ASN A 64 -22.53 9.81 10.21
C ASN A 64 -22.49 8.63 9.24
N ILE A 65 -22.65 7.41 9.78
CA ILE A 65 -22.53 6.16 9.00
C ILE A 65 -23.90 5.57 8.80
N GLU A 66 -24.25 5.34 7.53
CA GLU A 66 -25.48 4.65 7.15
C GLU A 66 -25.19 3.16 6.92
N PRO A 67 -26.09 2.25 7.31
CA PRO A 67 -25.95 0.82 7.03
C PRO A 67 -25.93 0.57 5.52
N ILE A 68 -24.99 -0.28 5.07
CA ILE A 68 -24.89 -0.64 3.65
C ILE A 68 -24.55 -2.13 3.48
N CYS A 69 -25.05 -2.73 2.41
CA CYS A 69 -24.66 -4.08 1.97
C CYS A 69 -24.71 -5.14 3.07
N GLY A 70 -25.77 -5.12 3.91
CA GLY A 70 -25.94 -6.11 4.99
C GLY A 70 -25.06 -5.87 6.21
N MET A 71 -24.28 -4.80 6.23
CA MET A 71 -23.48 -4.40 7.40
C MET A 71 -24.24 -3.33 8.18
N ASP A 72 -24.41 -3.52 9.48
CA ASP A 72 -25.01 -2.49 10.32
C ASP A 72 -23.98 -1.42 10.70
N LYS A 73 -24.47 -0.34 11.33
CA LYS A 73 -23.63 0.79 11.72
C LYS A 73 -22.48 0.38 12.62
N GLN A 74 -22.74 -0.53 13.58
CA GLN A 74 -21.70 -0.95 14.53
C GLN A 74 -20.59 -1.75 13.84
N MET A 75 -20.94 -2.63 12.92
CA MET A 75 -19.95 -3.39 12.12
C MET A 75 -19.04 -2.46 11.34
N ILE A 76 -19.61 -1.44 10.69
CA ILE A 76 -18.86 -0.46 9.94
C ILE A 76 -17.93 0.35 10.85
N LEU A 77 -18.43 0.81 11.99
CA LEU A 77 -17.61 1.55 12.97
C LEU A 77 -16.45 0.72 13.51
N ASP A 78 -16.69 -0.54 13.81
CA ASP A 78 -15.64 -1.45 14.31
C ASP A 78 -14.55 -1.64 13.25
N GLU A 79 -14.93 -1.81 11.99
CA GLU A 79 -13.98 -1.94 10.88
C GLU A 79 -13.18 -0.65 10.66
N VAL A 80 -13.84 0.51 10.72
CA VAL A 80 -13.17 1.81 10.60
C VAL A 80 -12.15 2.00 11.73
N ARG A 81 -12.53 1.72 12.97
CA ARG A 81 -11.63 1.83 14.13
C ARG A 81 -10.45 0.88 14.01
N TYR A 82 -10.70 -0.36 13.60
CA TYR A 82 -9.66 -1.35 13.37
C TYR A 82 -8.67 -0.86 12.31
N THR A 83 -9.17 -0.35 11.19
CA THR A 83 -8.35 0.13 10.08
C THR A 83 -7.50 1.34 10.49
N VAL A 84 -8.09 2.32 11.18
CA VAL A 84 -7.36 3.50 11.66
C VAL A 84 -6.27 3.08 12.64
N ASN A 85 -6.61 2.21 13.60
CA ASN A 85 -5.64 1.73 14.59
C ASN A 85 -4.48 0.98 13.92
N LYS A 86 -4.79 0.12 12.97
CA LYS A 86 -3.78 -0.63 12.21
C LYS A 86 -2.86 0.31 11.45
N TYR A 87 -3.42 1.34 10.82
CA TYR A 87 -2.65 2.33 10.06
C TYR A 87 -1.69 3.12 10.95
N GLU A 88 -2.12 3.50 12.14
CA GLU A 88 -1.31 4.30 13.06
C GLU A 88 -0.24 3.49 13.81
N ASN A 89 -0.47 2.19 13.98
CA ASN A 89 0.40 1.35 14.81
C ASN A 89 1.18 0.29 14.02
N ARG A 90 1.18 0.37 12.69
CA ARG A 90 1.92 -0.60 11.90
C ARG A 90 3.43 -0.41 12.00
N VAL A 91 4.14 -1.54 11.93
CA VAL A 91 5.59 -1.57 11.99
C VAL A 91 6.14 -1.44 10.58
N TYR A 92 7.12 -0.56 10.42
CA TYR A 92 7.77 -0.33 9.14
C TYR A 92 9.20 -0.84 9.16
N GLU A 93 9.67 -1.24 7.97
CA GLU A 93 11.09 -1.47 7.72
C GLU A 93 11.48 -0.70 6.47
N GLU A 94 12.63 -0.05 6.51
CA GLU A 94 13.16 0.61 5.33
C GLU A 94 13.72 -0.44 4.37
N CYS A 95 13.20 -0.45 3.14
CA CYS A 95 13.72 -1.29 2.07
C CYS A 95 14.42 -0.39 1.06
N GLY A 96 15.72 -0.58 0.87
CA GLY A 96 16.54 0.26 0.00
C GLY A 96 16.14 0.22 -1.48
N PHE A 97 15.34 -0.76 -1.90
CA PHE A 97 14.84 -0.88 -3.26
C PHE A 97 13.49 -0.20 -3.48
N ILE A 98 12.87 0.33 -2.41
CA ILE A 98 11.59 0.99 -2.47
C ILE A 98 11.79 2.47 -2.22
N GLY A 99 11.48 3.28 -3.23
CA GLY A 99 11.61 4.74 -3.18
C GLY A 99 11.05 5.36 -4.44
N ASP A 100 11.48 6.57 -4.75
CA ASP A 100 10.97 7.32 -5.91
C ASP A 100 11.23 6.60 -7.24
N ASP A 101 12.37 5.95 -7.40
CA ASP A 101 12.69 5.21 -8.62
C ASP A 101 11.75 4.03 -8.83
N PHE A 102 11.42 3.30 -7.76
CA PHE A 102 10.44 2.22 -7.82
C PHE A 102 9.06 2.75 -8.22
N ALA A 103 8.60 3.82 -7.57
CA ALA A 103 7.32 4.44 -7.88
C ALA A 103 7.26 4.93 -9.31
N LYS A 104 8.33 5.54 -9.81
CA LYS A 104 8.45 6.01 -11.19
C LYS A 104 8.37 4.86 -12.18
N GLU A 105 9.05 3.75 -11.91
CA GLU A 105 8.99 2.55 -12.76
C GLU A 105 7.58 2.00 -12.84
N VAL A 106 6.86 1.93 -11.70
CA VAL A 106 5.47 1.47 -11.67
C VAL A 106 4.58 2.36 -12.54
N VAL A 107 4.71 3.68 -12.40
CA VAL A 107 3.93 4.64 -13.19
C VAL A 107 4.23 4.51 -14.68
N GLU A 108 5.49 4.38 -15.06
CA GLU A 108 5.90 4.24 -16.46
C GLU A 108 5.34 2.96 -17.09
N GLU A 109 5.32 1.86 -16.34
CA GLU A 109 4.73 0.61 -16.83
C GLU A 109 3.21 0.72 -16.99
N ILE A 110 2.51 1.38 -16.07
CA ILE A 110 1.08 1.62 -16.18
C ILE A 110 0.77 2.46 -17.41
N VAL A 111 1.50 3.54 -17.60
CA VAL A 111 1.34 4.44 -18.77
C VAL A 111 1.63 3.69 -20.06
N GLY A 112 2.69 2.87 -20.10
CA GLY A 112 3.03 2.06 -21.26
C GLY A 112 1.91 1.10 -21.66
N LEU A 113 1.29 0.44 -20.68
CA LEU A 113 0.15 -0.44 -20.92
C LEU A 113 -1.07 0.32 -21.44
N SER A 114 -1.31 1.52 -20.91
CA SER A 114 -2.42 2.37 -21.34
C SER A 114 -2.25 2.85 -22.78
N VAL A 115 -1.03 3.20 -23.16
CA VAL A 115 -0.71 3.61 -24.55
C VAL A 115 -0.89 2.48 -25.54
N ILE A 116 -0.48 1.27 -25.17
CA ILE A 116 -0.63 0.07 -26.04
C ILE A 116 -2.09 -0.23 -26.36
N LYS A 117 -3.02 0.13 -25.48
CA LYS A 117 -4.45 -0.17 -25.64
C LYS A 117 -5.22 0.90 -26.42
N ILE A 118 -4.61 2.00 -26.71
CA ILE A 118 -5.20 3.08 -27.50
C ILE A 118 -4.91 2.85 -28.97
#